data_f1372857264ef7abd56e2150b3271ddb
#
_entry.id   f1372857264ef7abd56e2150b3271ddb
#
_cell.length_a   1.000
_cell.length_b   1.000
_cell.length_c   1.000
_cell.angle_alpha   90.00
_cell.angle_beta   90.00
_cell.angle_gamma   90.00
#
_symmetry.space_group_name_H-M   'P 1'
#
loop_
_entity.id
_entity.type
_entity.pdbx_description
1 polymer ?
#
loop_
_entity_poly.entity_id
_entity_poly.type
_entity_poly.pdbx_seq_one_letter_code
_entity_poly.pdbx_strand_id
1 'polypeptide(L)'
;MHPKRLTQQYHRLYQHFSGQEVDTQLQQLADIACCTRRHMRNVLNGMQQLGWLKWQAQAGRGGRSRLRFCCKPESLRRDSAASLLGQGKVEQALEVLDHDKQALATILLQQLGQHWRNNRQVLSIPYYRALPSLYPGTDLRRSERHLVRQIHSGLTVMNEEKGEVEADVAHHWHQHSSLEWHFHLRPCVRWHDGRLLSVDDVKDSLLRLRQLPLFSHIRTVQALTPRCISIVLNEEDARLPTLLADSAALLLPSNHAQNPEFASHPIGCGPYKVMANDDLHLSLQAFDDYFGYRALLDEIDIWILPELGVEQSSEQQSTKGLEVQVSPVASAEQAYAIEAEQGCYFVLFDSRSAPLRSQVLRQQLSHLLSPLLLIQHIPLDVRQYWTVASSLLPQWFHLRQQHEVVGVPAHGTLSLNLAFPEDQPDYPAIAQAIQDCLAAAQIEVSCHSISFTDWQQGLGGFDMYLGSVNFTSDIDYAIPAWLLGTPLVRNAAFDAHNHQATDLHSEWRRGVLDAGNLTAYVLSQHTLLPLFHNRLRLQVSDGMQDLKLNALGWFDFKSAWHR
;
A
#
# COMPACT_ATOMS: atom_id res chain seq x y z
N MET A 1 -11.91 -31.69 -27.61
CA MET A 1 -10.91 -31.07 -28.50
C MET A 1 -10.21 -29.99 -27.70
N HIS A 2 -8.86 -29.83 -27.82
CA HIS A 2 -8.13 -28.88 -26.96
C HIS A 2 -8.56 -27.44 -27.29
N PRO A 3 -9.00 -26.60 -26.32
CA PRO A 3 -9.53 -25.26 -26.57
C PRO A 3 -8.63 -24.36 -27.43
N LYS A 4 -7.30 -24.36 -27.17
CA LYS A 4 -6.31 -23.59 -27.96
C LYS A 4 -6.38 -23.85 -29.47
N ARG A 5 -6.57 -25.11 -29.91
CA ARG A 5 -6.67 -25.46 -31.35
C ARG A 5 -7.97 -24.95 -31.95
N LEU A 6 -9.07 -24.98 -31.20
CA LEU A 6 -10.36 -24.51 -31.67
C LEU A 6 -10.33 -23.00 -31.90
N THR A 7 -9.75 -22.24 -30.99
CA THR A 7 -9.59 -20.78 -31.09
C THR A 7 -8.70 -20.39 -32.28
N GLN A 8 -7.58 -21.10 -32.50
CA GLN A 8 -6.73 -20.85 -33.68
C GLN A 8 -7.43 -21.08 -35.01
N GLN A 9 -8.25 -22.13 -35.11
CA GLN A 9 -9.01 -22.41 -36.32
C GLN A 9 -10.12 -21.39 -36.52
N TYR A 10 -10.80 -20.96 -35.43
CA TYR A 10 -11.77 -19.88 -35.47
C TYR A 10 -11.15 -18.59 -36.00
N HIS A 11 -9.99 -18.20 -35.47
CA HIS A 11 -9.27 -16.99 -35.90
C HIS A 11 -8.91 -17.02 -37.40
N ARG A 12 -8.44 -18.16 -37.92
CA ARG A 12 -8.12 -18.33 -39.34
C ARG A 12 -9.35 -18.14 -40.23
N LEU A 13 -10.49 -18.74 -39.85
CA LEU A 13 -11.73 -18.60 -40.58
C LEU A 13 -12.25 -17.15 -40.52
N TYR A 14 -12.21 -16.55 -39.33
CA TYR A 14 -12.67 -15.17 -39.12
C TYR A 14 -11.84 -14.17 -39.94
N GLN A 15 -10.51 -14.30 -39.95
CA GLN A 15 -9.62 -13.46 -40.75
C GLN A 15 -9.88 -13.62 -42.26
N HIS A 16 -10.02 -14.87 -42.72
CA HIS A 16 -10.24 -15.13 -44.15
C HIS A 16 -11.55 -14.50 -44.70
N PHE A 17 -12.60 -14.53 -43.92
CA PHE A 17 -13.89 -13.98 -44.26
C PHE A 17 -14.18 -12.58 -43.70
N SER A 18 -13.21 -11.97 -43.02
CA SER A 18 -13.34 -10.67 -42.36
C SER A 18 -14.55 -10.57 -41.40
N GLY A 19 -14.92 -11.69 -40.79
CA GLY A 19 -16.07 -11.80 -39.88
C GLY A 19 -17.45 -11.68 -40.54
N GLN A 20 -17.53 -11.65 -41.88
CA GLN A 20 -18.78 -11.52 -42.59
C GLN A 20 -19.51 -12.86 -42.73
N GLU A 21 -20.84 -12.79 -42.80
CA GLU A 21 -21.66 -13.95 -43.13
C GLU A 21 -21.40 -14.37 -44.57
N VAL A 22 -21.15 -15.65 -44.81
CA VAL A 22 -20.76 -16.16 -46.12
C VAL A 22 -21.42 -17.49 -46.46
N ASP A 23 -21.79 -17.65 -47.72
CA ASP A 23 -22.21 -18.94 -48.29
C ASP A 23 -20.98 -19.67 -48.87
N THR A 24 -20.58 -20.78 -48.21
CA THR A 24 -19.32 -21.51 -48.49
C THR A 24 -19.53 -23.02 -48.44
N GLN A 25 -18.52 -23.77 -48.86
CA GLN A 25 -18.53 -25.23 -48.80
C GLN A 25 -17.64 -25.77 -47.69
N LEU A 26 -18.03 -26.90 -47.10
CA LEU A 26 -17.24 -27.56 -46.02
C LEU A 26 -15.78 -27.86 -46.46
N GLN A 27 -15.54 -28.14 -47.77
CA GLN A 27 -14.20 -28.34 -48.30
C GLN A 27 -13.36 -27.05 -48.21
N GLN A 28 -13.92 -25.94 -48.63
CA GLN A 28 -13.24 -24.65 -48.58
C GLN A 28 -12.85 -24.27 -47.13
N LEU A 29 -13.74 -24.51 -46.18
CA LEU A 29 -13.41 -24.30 -44.74
C LEU A 29 -12.30 -25.24 -44.24
N ALA A 30 -12.31 -26.49 -44.70
CA ALA A 30 -11.27 -27.47 -44.38
C ALA A 30 -9.91 -27.07 -44.96
N ASP A 31 -9.86 -26.53 -46.16
CA ASP A 31 -8.65 -26.05 -46.82
C ASP A 31 -8.08 -24.83 -46.10
N ILE A 32 -8.92 -23.84 -45.73
CA ILE A 32 -8.52 -22.65 -44.93
C ILE A 32 -7.97 -23.07 -43.56
N ALA A 33 -8.63 -24.03 -42.89
CA ALA A 33 -8.23 -24.52 -41.58
C ALA A 33 -7.09 -25.57 -41.65
N CYS A 34 -6.57 -25.87 -42.83
CA CYS A 34 -5.54 -26.89 -43.09
C CYS A 34 -5.89 -28.24 -42.45
N CYS A 35 -7.10 -28.75 -42.66
CA CYS A 35 -7.58 -29.99 -42.08
C CYS A 35 -8.49 -30.80 -43.00
N THR A 36 -8.80 -32.05 -42.62
CA THR A 36 -9.73 -32.90 -43.37
C THR A 36 -11.19 -32.45 -43.22
N ARG A 37 -12.06 -32.68 -44.22
CA ARG A 37 -13.51 -32.42 -44.13
C ARG A 37 -14.16 -33.02 -42.88
N ARG A 38 -13.75 -34.26 -42.51
CA ARG A 38 -14.27 -34.93 -41.33
C ARG A 38 -13.91 -34.17 -40.07
N HIS A 39 -12.65 -33.72 -39.96
CA HIS A 39 -12.17 -32.93 -38.83
C HIS A 39 -12.85 -31.57 -38.80
N MET A 40 -12.98 -30.89 -39.92
CA MET A 40 -13.65 -29.59 -40.03
C MET A 40 -15.11 -29.63 -39.55
N ARG A 41 -15.83 -30.71 -39.84
CA ARG A 41 -17.20 -30.90 -39.30
C ARG A 41 -17.21 -30.94 -37.77
N ASN A 42 -16.27 -31.64 -37.16
CA ASN A 42 -16.16 -31.69 -35.70
C ASN A 42 -15.78 -30.31 -35.12
N VAL A 43 -14.92 -29.57 -35.78
CA VAL A 43 -14.53 -28.19 -35.43
C VAL A 43 -15.72 -27.26 -35.44
N LEU A 44 -16.50 -27.25 -36.55
CA LEU A 44 -17.69 -26.43 -36.67
C LEU A 44 -18.76 -26.79 -35.63
N ASN A 45 -18.96 -28.06 -35.35
CA ASN A 45 -19.87 -28.50 -34.29
C ASN A 45 -19.42 -28.02 -32.92
N GLY A 46 -18.12 -28.10 -32.61
CA GLY A 46 -17.56 -27.59 -31.36
C GLY A 46 -17.71 -26.07 -31.25
N MET A 47 -17.41 -25.32 -32.30
CA MET A 47 -17.57 -23.86 -32.31
C MET A 47 -19.05 -23.45 -32.19
N GLN A 48 -19.97 -24.24 -32.82
CA GLN A 48 -21.40 -23.99 -32.74
C GLN A 48 -21.96 -24.30 -31.35
N GLN A 49 -21.51 -25.38 -30.70
CA GLN A 49 -21.86 -25.70 -29.31
C GLN A 49 -21.42 -24.61 -28.32
N LEU A 50 -20.30 -23.98 -28.60
CA LEU A 50 -19.75 -22.86 -27.81
C LEU A 50 -20.39 -21.50 -28.21
N GLY A 51 -21.30 -21.47 -29.19
CA GLY A 51 -21.97 -20.25 -29.62
C GLY A 51 -21.09 -19.28 -30.44
N TRP A 52 -19.88 -19.70 -30.87
CA TRP A 52 -18.95 -18.83 -31.58
C TRP A 52 -19.38 -18.53 -33.02
N LEU A 53 -20.04 -19.51 -33.65
CA LEU A 53 -20.56 -19.37 -35.00
C LEU A 53 -21.86 -20.18 -35.19
N LYS A 54 -22.61 -19.91 -36.25
CA LYS A 54 -23.72 -20.72 -36.72
C LYS A 54 -23.39 -21.28 -38.11
N TRP A 55 -23.51 -22.60 -38.25
CA TRP A 55 -23.33 -23.31 -39.50
C TRP A 55 -24.65 -23.96 -39.91
N GLN A 56 -25.23 -23.48 -41.01
CA GLN A 56 -26.46 -24.03 -41.62
C GLN A 56 -26.10 -24.82 -42.85
N ALA A 57 -26.02 -26.14 -42.68
CA ALA A 57 -25.72 -27.04 -43.78
C ALA A 57 -26.89 -27.12 -44.75
N GLN A 58 -26.64 -26.91 -46.06
CA GLN A 58 -27.60 -27.10 -47.12
C GLN A 58 -27.46 -28.51 -47.71
N ALA A 59 -28.55 -29.26 -47.81
CA ALA A 59 -28.56 -30.58 -48.39
C ALA A 59 -28.54 -30.50 -49.95
N GLY A 60 -27.64 -31.26 -50.59
CA GLY A 60 -27.54 -31.34 -52.05
C GLY A 60 -26.10 -31.41 -52.55
N ARG A 61 -25.88 -32.07 -53.76
CA ARG A 61 -24.59 -32.07 -54.44
C ARG A 61 -24.27 -30.67 -54.98
N GLY A 62 -23.27 -29.97 -54.34
CA GLY A 62 -22.85 -28.61 -54.71
C GLY A 62 -23.50 -27.47 -53.94
N GLY A 63 -24.40 -27.75 -52.98
CA GLY A 63 -25.04 -26.73 -52.15
C GLY A 63 -24.01 -25.94 -51.29
N ARG A 64 -24.14 -24.60 -51.31
CA ARG A 64 -23.38 -23.71 -50.42
C ARG A 64 -24.11 -23.62 -49.11
N SER A 65 -23.39 -23.88 -48.02
CA SER A 65 -23.89 -23.78 -46.64
C SER A 65 -23.55 -22.41 -46.09
N ARG A 66 -24.38 -21.90 -45.20
CA ARG A 66 -24.23 -20.56 -44.62
C ARG A 66 -23.43 -20.62 -43.32
N LEU A 67 -22.37 -19.84 -43.29
CA LEU A 67 -21.51 -19.61 -42.10
C LEU A 67 -21.72 -18.19 -41.62
N ARG A 68 -22.11 -18.07 -40.33
CA ARG A 68 -22.24 -16.77 -39.65
C ARG A 68 -21.40 -16.77 -38.39
N PHE A 69 -20.52 -15.76 -38.23
CA PHE A 69 -19.74 -15.54 -37.03
C PHE A 69 -20.61 -14.82 -35.97
N CYS A 70 -20.59 -15.32 -34.74
CA CYS A 70 -21.38 -14.78 -33.65
C CYS A 70 -20.53 -13.97 -32.65
N CYS A 71 -19.20 -14.15 -32.62
CA CYS A 71 -18.28 -13.50 -31.72
C CYS A 71 -17.11 -12.87 -32.50
N LYS A 72 -16.47 -11.85 -31.92
CA LYS A 72 -15.18 -11.35 -32.40
C LYS A 72 -14.04 -12.18 -31.79
N PRO A 73 -12.91 -12.39 -32.49
CA PRO A 73 -11.75 -13.10 -31.95
C PRO A 73 -11.24 -12.48 -30.66
N GLU A 74 -11.28 -11.15 -30.55
CA GLU A 74 -10.85 -10.41 -29.33
C GLU A 74 -11.71 -10.76 -28.12
N SER A 75 -13.05 -10.90 -28.30
CA SER A 75 -13.92 -11.30 -27.18
C SER A 75 -13.61 -12.71 -26.68
N LEU A 76 -13.33 -13.65 -27.60
CA LEU A 76 -12.96 -15.02 -27.24
C LEU A 76 -11.61 -15.10 -26.50
N ARG A 77 -10.66 -14.22 -26.85
CA ARG A 77 -9.40 -14.11 -26.10
C ARG A 77 -9.65 -13.58 -24.70
N ARG A 78 -10.46 -12.52 -24.56
CA ARG A 78 -10.83 -11.95 -23.24
C ARG A 78 -11.55 -12.98 -22.37
N ASP A 79 -12.53 -13.71 -22.91
CA ASP A 79 -13.24 -14.76 -22.17
C ASP A 79 -12.30 -15.89 -21.73
N SER A 80 -11.36 -16.27 -22.59
CA SER A 80 -10.34 -17.28 -22.27
C SER A 80 -9.38 -16.77 -21.19
N ALA A 81 -8.93 -15.52 -21.27
CA ALA A 81 -8.07 -14.91 -20.28
C ALA A 81 -8.82 -14.76 -18.94
N ALA A 82 -10.09 -14.32 -18.95
CA ALA A 82 -10.92 -14.22 -17.76
C ALA A 82 -11.08 -15.60 -17.06
N SER A 83 -11.28 -16.67 -17.83
CA SER A 83 -11.36 -18.04 -17.30
C SER A 83 -10.02 -18.50 -16.69
N LEU A 84 -8.88 -18.12 -17.26
CA LEU A 84 -7.56 -18.45 -16.73
C LEU A 84 -7.27 -17.67 -15.46
N LEU A 85 -7.63 -16.38 -15.41
CA LEU A 85 -7.53 -15.54 -14.22
C LEU A 85 -8.38 -16.09 -13.06
N GLY A 86 -9.62 -16.51 -13.33
CA GLY A 86 -10.46 -17.18 -12.35
C GLY A 86 -9.88 -18.50 -11.82
N GLN A 87 -8.89 -19.10 -12.52
CA GLN A 87 -8.13 -20.26 -12.06
C GLN A 87 -6.79 -19.87 -11.39
N GLY A 88 -6.47 -18.59 -11.26
CA GLY A 88 -5.19 -18.10 -10.73
C GLY A 88 -4.00 -18.24 -11.71
N LYS A 89 -4.26 -18.46 -13.02
CA LYS A 89 -3.21 -18.69 -14.04
C LYS A 89 -2.89 -17.40 -14.80
N VAL A 90 -2.29 -16.45 -14.11
CA VAL A 90 -2.04 -15.08 -14.59
C VAL A 90 -1.14 -15.04 -15.83
N GLU A 91 0.00 -15.75 -15.78
CA GLU A 91 0.94 -15.81 -16.90
C GLU A 91 0.30 -16.36 -18.18
N GLN A 92 -0.52 -17.42 -18.02
CA GLN A 92 -1.23 -17.99 -19.17
C GLN A 92 -2.31 -17.06 -19.70
N ALA A 93 -2.97 -16.29 -18.84
CA ALA A 93 -3.93 -15.27 -19.26
C ALA A 93 -3.22 -14.15 -20.04
N LEU A 94 -2.07 -13.69 -19.57
CA LEU A 94 -1.25 -12.68 -20.23
C LEU A 94 -0.73 -13.16 -21.59
N GLU A 95 -0.30 -14.42 -21.70
CA GLU A 95 0.05 -15.04 -22.99
C GLU A 95 -1.12 -15.04 -23.99
N VAL A 96 -2.33 -15.34 -23.52
CA VAL A 96 -3.54 -15.36 -24.37
C VAL A 96 -3.88 -13.96 -24.87
N LEU A 97 -3.55 -12.93 -24.10
CA LEU A 97 -3.73 -11.52 -24.43
C LEU A 97 -2.55 -10.92 -25.21
N ASP A 98 -1.60 -11.75 -25.70
CA ASP A 98 -0.40 -11.29 -26.41
C ASP A 98 0.42 -10.28 -25.59
N HIS A 99 0.48 -10.45 -24.25
CA HIS A 99 1.12 -9.58 -23.27
C HIS A 99 0.53 -8.16 -23.17
N ASP A 100 -0.71 -7.98 -23.62
CA ASP A 100 -1.46 -6.73 -23.46
C ASP A 100 -1.90 -6.55 -21.99
N LYS A 101 -1.15 -5.73 -21.23
CA LYS A 101 -1.42 -5.43 -19.83
C LYS A 101 -2.71 -4.63 -19.64
N GLN A 102 -3.08 -3.78 -20.58
CA GLN A 102 -4.28 -2.95 -20.52
C GLN A 102 -5.55 -3.81 -20.70
N ALA A 103 -5.51 -4.77 -21.64
CA ALA A 103 -6.59 -5.76 -21.77
C ALA A 103 -6.71 -6.63 -20.50
N LEU A 104 -5.58 -7.02 -19.90
CA LEU A 104 -5.55 -7.75 -18.63
C LEU A 104 -6.19 -6.92 -17.50
N ALA A 105 -5.79 -5.66 -17.35
CA ALA A 105 -6.35 -4.74 -16.35
C ALA A 105 -7.88 -4.61 -16.49
N THR A 106 -8.37 -4.45 -17.73
CA THR A 106 -9.82 -4.37 -18.00
C THR A 106 -10.58 -5.62 -17.56
N ILE A 107 -9.99 -6.81 -17.73
CA ILE A 107 -10.61 -8.08 -17.30
C ILE A 107 -10.55 -8.21 -15.77
N LEU A 108 -9.41 -7.85 -15.17
CA LEU A 108 -9.23 -7.90 -13.72
C LEU A 108 -10.22 -6.98 -13.00
N LEU A 109 -10.46 -5.76 -13.51
CA LEU A 109 -11.45 -4.84 -12.98
C LEU A 109 -12.86 -5.43 -12.89
N GLN A 110 -13.22 -6.35 -13.81
CA GLN A 110 -14.49 -7.06 -13.78
C GLN A 110 -14.52 -8.23 -12.77
N GLN A 111 -13.35 -8.64 -12.27
CA GLN A 111 -13.19 -9.73 -11.31
C GLN A 111 -12.77 -9.25 -9.92
N LEU A 112 -12.74 -7.93 -9.70
CA LEU A 112 -12.44 -7.37 -8.38
C LEU A 112 -13.52 -7.74 -7.35
N GLY A 113 -13.13 -7.62 -6.09
CA GLY A 113 -14.00 -7.95 -4.98
C GLY A 113 -13.87 -9.41 -4.57
N GLN A 114 -14.88 -9.89 -3.88
CA GLN A 114 -14.85 -11.24 -3.31
C GLN A 114 -15.45 -12.26 -4.28
N HIS A 115 -14.80 -13.41 -4.36
CA HIS A 115 -15.27 -14.55 -5.16
C HIS A 115 -14.78 -15.89 -4.57
N TRP A 116 -15.37 -16.98 -5.03
CA TRP A 116 -14.94 -18.33 -4.66
C TRP A 116 -14.01 -18.90 -5.73
N ARG A 117 -12.83 -19.38 -5.32
CA ARG A 117 -11.86 -20.07 -6.18
C ARG A 117 -11.47 -21.39 -5.53
N ASN A 118 -11.82 -22.53 -6.16
CA ASN A 118 -11.51 -23.87 -5.64
C ASN A 118 -11.94 -24.09 -4.17
N ASN A 119 -13.14 -23.66 -3.82
CA ASN A 119 -13.71 -23.73 -2.46
C ASN A 119 -12.96 -22.89 -1.40
N ARG A 120 -12.27 -21.83 -1.85
CA ARG A 120 -11.61 -20.83 -1.00
C ARG A 120 -12.24 -19.47 -1.22
N GLN A 121 -12.39 -18.71 -0.16
CA GLN A 121 -12.81 -17.31 -0.23
C GLN A 121 -11.61 -16.45 -0.64
N VAL A 122 -11.70 -15.80 -1.78
CA VAL A 122 -10.66 -14.93 -2.34
C VAL A 122 -11.17 -13.50 -2.37
N LEU A 123 -10.36 -12.57 -1.90
CA LEU A 123 -10.60 -11.15 -2.05
C LEU A 123 -9.59 -10.54 -3.02
N SER A 124 -10.07 -9.97 -4.12
CA SER A 124 -9.24 -9.30 -5.13
C SER A 124 -9.34 -7.78 -5.00
N ILE A 125 -8.21 -7.12 -4.80
CA ILE A 125 -8.10 -5.67 -4.57
C ILE A 125 -7.21 -5.05 -5.66
N PRO A 126 -7.61 -3.94 -6.32
CA PRO A 126 -6.74 -3.20 -7.20
C PRO A 126 -5.79 -2.30 -6.41
N TYR A 127 -4.56 -2.16 -6.90
CA TYR A 127 -3.59 -1.26 -6.31
C TYR A 127 -2.75 -0.59 -7.40
N TYR A 128 -2.30 0.64 -7.18
CA TYR A 128 -1.71 1.48 -8.23
C TYR A 128 -0.20 1.30 -8.42
N ARG A 129 0.52 0.63 -7.51
CA ARG A 129 1.97 0.45 -7.58
C ARG A 129 2.44 -0.90 -7.06
N ALA A 130 3.60 -1.35 -7.55
CA ALA A 130 4.25 -2.55 -7.04
C ALA A 130 4.65 -2.42 -5.55
N LEU A 131 4.77 -3.56 -4.87
CA LEU A 131 5.09 -3.70 -3.46
C LEU A 131 6.39 -4.52 -3.30
N PRO A 132 7.53 -4.01 -3.80
CA PRO A 132 8.75 -4.79 -3.97
C PRO A 132 9.40 -5.20 -2.66
N SER A 133 9.12 -4.50 -1.55
CA SER A 133 9.71 -4.80 -0.26
C SER A 133 8.65 -4.95 0.83
N LEU A 134 8.57 -6.14 1.39
CA LEU A 134 7.76 -6.52 2.54
C LEU A 134 8.64 -6.88 3.74
N TYR A 135 9.82 -6.27 3.81
CA TYR A 135 10.78 -6.43 4.91
C TYR A 135 10.39 -5.51 6.08
N PRO A 136 10.24 -6.02 7.32
CA PRO A 136 9.92 -5.19 8.49
C PRO A 136 10.98 -4.14 8.79
N GLY A 137 10.58 -2.88 8.84
CA GLY A 137 11.48 -1.73 9.08
C GLY A 137 10.72 -0.48 9.48
N THR A 138 11.45 0.60 9.76
CA THR A 138 10.89 1.94 10.02
C THR A 138 10.51 2.67 8.74
N ASP A 139 11.09 2.27 7.61
CA ASP A 139 11.05 2.96 6.33
C ASP A 139 9.89 2.50 5.44
N LEU A 140 8.87 1.90 6.05
CA LEU A 140 7.73 1.37 5.34
C LEU A 140 6.68 2.46 5.09
N ARG A 141 6.18 2.49 3.86
CA ARG A 141 4.98 3.23 3.55
C ARG A 141 3.76 2.59 4.19
N ARG A 142 2.66 3.30 4.17
CA ARG A 142 1.39 2.88 4.77
C ARG A 142 0.98 1.46 4.38
N SER A 143 0.96 1.16 3.09
CA SER A 143 0.50 -0.14 2.59
C SER A 143 1.46 -1.28 2.93
N GLU A 144 2.75 -1.07 2.78
CA GLU A 144 3.76 -2.06 3.21
C GLU A 144 3.69 -2.28 4.72
N ARG A 145 3.50 -1.21 5.51
CA ARG A 145 3.34 -1.32 6.98
C ARG A 145 2.12 -2.16 7.37
N HIS A 146 1.01 -2.01 6.63
CA HIS A 146 -0.15 -2.88 6.80
C HIS A 146 0.18 -4.33 6.45
N LEU A 147 0.78 -4.56 5.28
CA LEU A 147 1.06 -5.91 4.77
C LEU A 147 2.07 -6.67 5.62
N VAL A 148 3.16 -6.03 6.07
CA VAL A 148 4.13 -6.71 6.94
C VAL A 148 3.51 -7.17 8.26
N ARG A 149 2.49 -6.47 8.77
CA ARG A 149 1.72 -6.88 9.96
C ARG A 149 0.76 -8.06 9.68
N GLN A 150 0.38 -8.29 8.42
CA GLN A 150 -0.37 -9.49 8.04
C GLN A 150 0.55 -10.71 7.87
N ILE A 151 1.82 -10.49 7.53
CA ILE A 151 2.80 -11.55 7.23
C ILE A 151 3.61 -11.94 8.46
N HIS A 152 3.93 -11.00 9.32
CA HIS A 152 4.78 -11.21 10.50
C HIS A 152 4.00 -10.96 11.79
N SER A 153 4.52 -11.49 12.89
CA SER A 153 4.08 -11.18 14.25
C SER A 153 5.23 -10.60 15.07
N GLY A 154 4.92 -9.81 16.09
CA GLY A 154 5.87 -9.24 17.05
C GLY A 154 5.87 -9.98 18.39
N LEU A 155 6.61 -9.48 19.37
CA LEU A 155 6.41 -9.92 20.75
C LEU A 155 5.05 -9.46 21.28
N THR A 156 4.68 -8.24 20.93
CA THR A 156 3.44 -7.56 21.28
C THR A 156 2.78 -7.03 20.00
N VAL A 157 1.50 -6.71 20.09
CA VAL A 157 0.71 -6.11 19.00
C VAL A 157 -0.13 -4.97 19.53
N MET A 158 -0.33 -3.93 18.74
CA MET A 158 -1.25 -2.84 19.06
C MET A 158 -2.68 -3.22 18.69
N ASN A 159 -3.58 -3.18 19.66
CA ASN A 159 -5.01 -3.22 19.40
C ASN A 159 -5.47 -1.82 19.00
N GLU A 160 -5.76 -1.62 17.71
CA GLU A 160 -6.09 -0.30 17.18
C GLU A 160 -7.45 0.23 17.66
N GLU A 161 -8.37 -0.64 18.07
CA GLU A 161 -9.69 -0.22 18.59
C GLU A 161 -9.60 0.32 20.02
N LYS A 162 -8.76 -0.33 20.85
CA LYS A 162 -8.59 0.05 22.26
C LYS A 162 -7.46 1.04 22.49
N GLY A 163 -6.52 1.15 21.54
CA GLY A 163 -5.27 1.91 21.73
C GLY A 163 -4.35 1.27 22.77
N GLU A 164 -4.45 -0.04 22.98
CA GLU A 164 -3.71 -0.77 24.03
C GLU A 164 -2.82 -1.84 23.41
N VAL A 165 -1.70 -2.10 24.07
CA VAL A 165 -0.78 -3.19 23.69
C VAL A 165 -1.30 -4.51 24.20
N GLU A 166 -1.42 -5.48 23.28
CA GLU A 166 -1.87 -6.84 23.57
C GLU A 166 -0.76 -7.87 23.33
N ALA A 167 -0.98 -9.07 23.84
CA ALA A 167 -0.11 -10.22 23.67
C ALA A 167 -0.13 -10.74 22.23
N ASP A 168 1.07 -10.92 21.64
CA ASP A 168 1.23 -11.58 20.34
C ASP A 168 2.10 -12.85 20.51
N VAL A 169 3.32 -12.93 20.01
CA VAL A 169 4.22 -14.08 20.25
C VAL A 169 4.60 -14.19 21.73
N ALA A 170 4.76 -13.09 22.44
CA ALA A 170 4.81 -13.11 23.89
C ALA A 170 3.39 -13.13 24.47
N HIS A 171 3.07 -14.15 25.27
CA HIS A 171 1.76 -14.25 25.92
C HIS A 171 1.68 -13.46 27.23
N HIS A 172 2.84 -13.08 27.80
CA HIS A 172 2.96 -12.31 29.04
C HIS A 172 4.31 -11.59 29.09
N TRP A 173 4.34 -10.43 29.72
CA TRP A 173 5.58 -9.68 30.02
C TRP A 173 5.44 -8.95 31.35
N HIS A 174 6.57 -8.64 31.94
CA HIS A 174 6.65 -7.80 33.12
C HIS A 174 7.99 -7.08 33.20
N GLN A 175 7.99 -5.93 33.83
CA GLN A 175 9.20 -5.20 34.14
C GLN A 175 9.87 -5.84 35.38
N HIS A 176 11.04 -6.44 35.17
CA HIS A 176 11.81 -7.06 36.26
C HIS A 176 12.55 -6.03 37.12
N SER A 177 13.07 -4.99 36.46
CA SER A 177 13.65 -3.79 37.09
C SER A 177 13.41 -2.59 36.19
N SER A 178 13.77 -1.37 36.62
CA SER A 178 13.63 -0.17 35.78
C SER A 178 14.36 -0.26 34.44
N LEU A 179 15.39 -1.12 34.35
CA LEU A 179 16.21 -1.32 33.14
C LEU A 179 16.05 -2.72 32.53
N GLU A 180 15.15 -3.57 33.00
CA GLU A 180 15.04 -4.95 32.54
C GLU A 180 13.59 -5.40 32.39
N TRP A 181 13.27 -5.95 31.25
CA TRP A 181 11.97 -6.52 30.91
C TRP A 181 12.09 -8.00 30.57
N HIS A 182 11.14 -8.81 31.05
CA HIS A 182 11.02 -10.23 30.71
C HIS A 182 9.77 -10.47 29.86
N PHE A 183 9.95 -11.22 28.76
CA PHE A 183 8.87 -11.62 27.85
C PHE A 183 8.78 -13.14 27.78
N HIS A 184 7.57 -13.67 28.00
CA HIS A 184 7.29 -15.11 28.01
C HIS A 184 6.65 -15.51 26.69
N LEU A 185 7.33 -16.38 25.92
CA LEU A 185 6.96 -16.76 24.58
C LEU A 185 5.92 -17.88 24.55
N ARG A 186 4.97 -17.81 23.61
CA ARG A 186 4.01 -18.89 23.32
C ARG A 186 4.77 -20.14 22.87
N PRO A 187 4.30 -21.33 23.25
CA PRO A 187 4.80 -22.57 22.68
C PRO A 187 4.30 -22.78 21.25
N CYS A 188 5.05 -23.56 20.49
CA CYS A 188 4.63 -24.07 19.17
C CYS A 188 4.28 -23.02 18.11
N VAL A 189 4.77 -21.79 18.23
CA VAL A 189 4.70 -20.79 17.15
C VAL A 189 5.49 -21.31 15.95
N ARG A 190 4.92 -21.23 14.74
CA ARG A 190 5.53 -21.70 13.50
C ARG A 190 5.78 -20.56 12.54
N TRP A 191 6.86 -20.67 11.81
CA TRP A 191 7.12 -19.90 10.61
C TRP A 191 6.28 -20.44 9.44
N HIS A 192 6.07 -19.64 8.41
CA HIS A 192 5.30 -20.03 7.21
C HIS A 192 5.89 -21.25 6.47
N ASP A 193 7.17 -21.56 6.67
CA ASP A 193 7.84 -22.76 6.13
C ASP A 193 7.67 -24.00 7.03
N GLY A 194 6.92 -23.90 8.12
CA GLY A 194 6.61 -24.98 9.05
C GLY A 194 7.61 -25.18 10.18
N ARG A 195 8.79 -24.53 10.17
CA ARG A 195 9.75 -24.58 11.27
C ARG A 195 9.17 -23.94 12.54
N LEU A 196 9.58 -24.42 13.70
CA LEU A 196 9.25 -23.82 14.98
C LEU A 196 10.07 -22.54 15.19
N LEU A 197 9.42 -21.49 15.67
CA LEU A 197 10.07 -20.28 16.16
C LEU A 197 10.90 -20.63 17.41
N SER A 198 12.18 -20.29 17.39
CA SER A 198 13.11 -20.51 18.49
C SER A 198 13.33 -19.22 19.30
N VAL A 199 13.81 -19.35 20.52
CA VAL A 199 14.23 -18.21 21.34
C VAL A 199 15.39 -17.43 20.70
N ASP A 200 16.25 -18.11 19.93
CA ASP A 200 17.36 -17.48 19.20
C ASP A 200 16.85 -16.62 18.04
N ASP A 201 15.80 -17.04 17.32
CA ASP A 201 15.17 -16.21 16.28
C ASP A 201 14.66 -14.87 16.88
N VAL A 202 14.01 -14.95 18.06
CA VAL A 202 13.52 -13.76 18.76
C VAL A 202 14.68 -12.86 19.21
N LYS A 203 15.73 -13.46 19.81
CA LYS A 203 16.91 -12.74 20.24
C LYS A 203 17.60 -12.01 19.07
N ASP A 204 17.83 -12.69 17.96
CA ASP A 204 18.48 -12.10 16.79
C ASP A 204 17.63 -10.98 16.17
N SER A 205 16.31 -11.17 16.09
CA SER A 205 15.38 -10.14 15.65
C SER A 205 15.43 -8.87 16.52
N LEU A 206 15.50 -9.02 17.83
CA LEU A 206 15.58 -7.88 18.75
C LEU A 206 16.95 -7.21 18.75
N LEU A 207 18.04 -7.98 18.62
CA LEU A 207 19.39 -7.42 18.50
C LEU A 207 19.57 -6.57 17.25
N ARG A 208 18.91 -6.93 16.13
CA ARG A 208 18.87 -6.14 14.90
C ARG A 208 18.35 -4.72 15.15
N LEU A 209 17.38 -4.56 16.04
CA LEU A 209 16.73 -3.28 16.32
C LEU A 209 17.67 -2.23 16.90
N ARG A 210 18.76 -2.62 17.57
CA ARG A 210 19.72 -1.69 18.21
C ARG A 210 20.34 -0.68 17.25
N GLN A 211 20.32 -0.95 15.95
CA GLN A 211 20.81 -0.03 14.91
C GLN A 211 19.81 1.08 14.59
N LEU A 212 18.55 0.92 14.99
CA LEU A 212 17.50 1.91 14.77
C LEU A 212 17.46 2.91 15.92
N PRO A 213 17.34 4.23 15.66
CA PRO A 213 17.36 5.27 16.70
C PRO A 213 16.36 5.04 17.83
N LEU A 214 15.13 4.60 17.49
CA LEU A 214 14.07 4.33 18.48
C LEU A 214 14.44 3.22 19.47
N PHE A 215 15.26 2.24 19.04
CA PHE A 215 15.64 1.06 19.82
C PHE A 215 17.08 1.09 20.32
N SER A 216 17.81 2.19 20.11
CA SER A 216 19.25 2.31 20.42
C SER A 216 19.58 2.14 21.90
N HIS A 217 18.59 2.30 22.79
CA HIS A 217 18.72 2.10 24.23
C HIS A 217 18.69 0.62 24.65
N ILE A 218 18.36 -0.32 23.75
CA ILE A 218 18.47 -1.76 24.04
C ILE A 218 19.95 -2.11 24.17
N ARG A 219 20.38 -2.48 25.40
CA ARG A 219 21.77 -2.84 25.70
C ARG A 219 22.08 -4.27 25.27
N THR A 220 21.27 -5.22 25.71
CA THR A 220 21.42 -6.64 25.41
C THR A 220 20.10 -7.39 25.48
N VAL A 221 20.05 -8.52 24.78
CA VAL A 221 18.92 -9.45 24.77
C VAL A 221 19.44 -10.83 25.08
N GLN A 222 18.86 -11.50 26.07
CA GLN A 222 19.32 -12.80 26.57
C GLN A 222 18.15 -13.78 26.69
N ALA A 223 18.40 -15.03 26.29
CA ALA A 223 17.48 -16.12 26.55
C ALA A 223 17.67 -16.61 27.99
N LEU A 224 16.69 -16.40 28.85
CA LEU A 224 16.72 -16.94 30.24
C LEU A 224 16.32 -18.42 30.24
N THR A 225 15.37 -18.77 29.38
CA THR A 225 14.89 -20.15 29.16
C THR A 225 14.51 -20.29 27.67
N PRO A 226 14.21 -21.49 27.18
CA PRO A 226 13.72 -21.66 25.81
C PRO A 226 12.41 -20.90 25.49
N ARG A 227 11.75 -20.33 26.49
CA ARG A 227 10.49 -19.57 26.36
C ARG A 227 10.48 -18.27 27.14
N CYS A 228 11.61 -17.76 27.55
CA CYS A 228 11.69 -16.47 28.23
C CYS A 228 12.91 -15.70 27.77
N ILE A 229 12.66 -14.46 27.33
CA ILE A 229 13.68 -13.51 26.91
C ILE A 229 13.74 -12.36 27.90
N SER A 230 14.97 -11.97 28.28
CA SER A 230 15.27 -10.73 29.00
C SER A 230 15.79 -9.68 28.03
N ILE A 231 15.23 -8.48 28.08
CA ILE A 231 15.70 -7.29 27.37
C ILE A 231 16.22 -6.31 28.41
N VAL A 232 17.52 -6.03 28.35
CA VAL A 232 18.19 -5.08 29.26
C VAL A 232 18.46 -3.78 28.53
N LEU A 233 18.13 -2.66 29.14
CA LEU A 233 18.17 -1.32 28.59
C LEU A 233 19.35 -0.52 29.15
N ASN A 234 19.78 0.51 28.44
CA ASN A 234 20.75 1.52 28.90
C ASN A 234 20.07 2.64 29.71
N GLU A 235 18.79 2.86 29.48
CA GLU A 235 17.94 3.86 30.12
C GLU A 235 16.52 3.31 30.35
N GLU A 236 15.80 3.87 31.30
CA GLU A 236 14.44 3.44 31.61
C GLU A 236 13.49 3.68 30.44
N ASP A 237 12.65 2.68 30.15
CA ASP A 237 11.59 2.78 29.14
C ASP A 237 10.35 2.02 29.61
N ALA A 238 9.38 2.75 30.14
CA ALA A 238 8.09 2.21 30.55
C ALA A 238 7.21 1.82 29.33
N ARG A 239 7.54 2.30 28.14
CA ARG A 239 6.80 2.08 26.88
C ARG A 239 7.41 0.97 26.01
N LEU A 240 8.41 0.22 26.50
CA LEU A 240 9.05 -0.84 25.74
C LEU A 240 8.06 -1.84 25.12
N PRO A 241 7.00 -2.33 25.79
CA PRO A 241 6.01 -3.19 25.16
C PRO A 241 5.29 -2.55 23.97
N THR A 242 4.98 -1.25 24.05
CA THR A 242 4.40 -0.48 22.92
C THR A 242 5.39 -0.33 21.78
N LEU A 243 6.65 -0.03 22.11
CA LEU A 243 7.72 0.07 21.13
C LEU A 243 7.93 -1.25 20.35
N LEU A 244 7.80 -2.38 21.03
CA LEU A 244 7.92 -3.72 20.42
C LEU A 244 6.70 -4.14 19.60
N ALA A 245 5.61 -3.37 19.59
CA ALA A 245 4.48 -3.54 18.70
C ALA A 245 4.67 -2.79 17.35
N ASP A 246 5.78 -2.05 17.19
CA ASP A 246 6.11 -1.38 15.92
C ASP A 246 6.42 -2.37 14.81
N SER A 247 6.14 -1.97 13.57
CA SER A 247 6.45 -2.78 12.36
C SER A 247 7.94 -3.12 12.24
N ALA A 248 8.84 -2.28 12.74
CA ALA A 248 10.27 -2.55 12.75
C ALA A 248 10.64 -3.71 13.71
N ALA A 249 9.84 -3.92 14.78
CA ALA A 249 10.08 -4.94 15.79
C ALA A 249 9.45 -6.30 15.48
N LEU A 250 8.80 -6.46 14.33
CA LEU A 250 8.28 -7.74 13.86
C LEU A 250 9.41 -8.77 13.73
N LEU A 251 9.10 -10.00 14.13
CA LEU A 251 10.08 -11.08 14.22
C LEU A 251 10.44 -11.64 12.84
N LEU A 252 11.71 -11.98 12.67
CA LEU A 252 12.29 -12.56 11.47
C LEU A 252 13.01 -13.87 11.81
N PRO A 253 12.99 -14.88 10.93
CA PRO A 253 13.82 -16.07 11.12
C PRO A 253 15.30 -15.69 11.08
N SER A 254 16.13 -16.29 11.93
CA SER A 254 17.56 -15.96 12.09
C SER A 254 18.35 -16.07 10.78
N ASN A 255 17.90 -16.91 9.85
CA ASN A 255 18.52 -17.11 8.53
C ASN A 255 17.94 -16.19 7.42
N HIS A 256 17.10 -15.21 7.75
CA HIS A 256 16.44 -14.34 6.74
C HIS A 256 17.43 -13.65 5.79
N ALA A 257 18.59 -13.21 6.29
CA ALA A 257 19.61 -12.53 5.49
C ALA A 257 20.30 -13.45 4.45
N GLN A 258 20.13 -14.76 4.56
CA GLN A 258 20.67 -15.73 3.59
C GLN A 258 19.78 -15.90 2.35
N ASN A 259 18.54 -15.42 2.41
CA ASN A 259 17.62 -15.45 1.29
C ASN A 259 17.62 -14.09 0.58
N PRO A 260 18.15 -13.98 -0.65
CA PRO A 260 18.18 -12.70 -1.39
C PRO A 260 16.79 -12.20 -1.78
N GLU A 261 15.80 -13.08 -1.86
CA GLU A 261 14.41 -12.73 -2.18
C GLU A 261 13.56 -12.47 -0.93
N PHE A 262 14.15 -12.45 0.27
CA PHE A 262 13.39 -12.31 1.51
C PHE A 262 12.57 -11.02 1.57
N ALA A 263 13.06 -9.94 0.98
CA ALA A 263 12.33 -8.67 0.96
C ALA A 263 11.03 -8.74 0.15
N SER A 264 11.01 -9.48 -0.96
CA SER A 264 9.81 -9.65 -1.80
C SER A 264 8.97 -10.86 -1.37
N HIS A 265 9.60 -11.94 -0.92
CA HIS A 265 8.95 -13.18 -0.50
C HIS A 265 9.33 -13.54 0.95
N PRO A 266 8.89 -12.75 1.94
CA PRO A 266 9.26 -12.98 3.33
C PRO A 266 8.60 -14.23 3.90
N ILE A 267 9.36 -14.89 4.79
CA ILE A 267 8.85 -15.94 5.66
C ILE A 267 8.58 -15.31 7.02
N GLY A 268 7.32 -15.21 7.39
CA GLY A 268 6.87 -14.68 8.67
C GLY A 268 6.23 -15.76 9.55
N CYS A 269 5.63 -15.34 10.65
CA CYS A 269 4.80 -16.15 11.54
C CYS A 269 3.42 -15.53 11.78
N GLY A 270 3.01 -14.60 10.91
CA GLY A 270 1.72 -13.93 10.95
C GLY A 270 0.58 -14.73 10.30
N PRO A 271 -0.64 -14.16 10.24
CA PRO A 271 -1.82 -14.85 9.76
C PRO A 271 -1.84 -15.18 8.26
N TYR A 272 -1.01 -14.50 7.45
CA TYR A 272 -0.91 -14.72 6.01
C TYR A 272 0.51 -14.95 5.55
N LYS A 273 0.69 -15.87 4.59
CA LYS A 273 1.95 -16.13 3.89
C LYS A 273 1.91 -15.60 2.46
N VAL A 274 3.05 -15.11 1.98
CA VAL A 274 3.23 -14.66 0.60
C VAL A 274 3.32 -15.87 -0.32
N MET A 275 2.48 -15.91 -1.35
CA MET A 275 2.47 -16.95 -2.38
C MET A 275 3.10 -16.48 -3.69
N ALA A 276 2.92 -15.22 -4.02
CA ALA A 276 3.53 -14.54 -5.17
C ALA A 276 3.68 -13.05 -4.84
N ASN A 277 4.72 -12.43 -5.33
CA ASN A 277 4.90 -10.97 -5.30
C ASN A 277 5.78 -10.55 -6.47
N ASP A 278 5.16 -9.96 -7.47
CA ASP A 278 5.80 -9.47 -8.69
C ASP A 278 5.24 -8.09 -9.09
N ASP A 279 5.61 -7.60 -10.26
CA ASP A 279 5.17 -6.29 -10.77
C ASP A 279 3.67 -6.20 -11.10
N LEU A 280 2.97 -7.34 -11.16
CA LEU A 280 1.55 -7.40 -11.54
C LEU A 280 0.66 -7.83 -10.39
N HIS A 281 1.19 -8.60 -9.43
CA HIS A 281 0.36 -9.32 -8.48
C HIS A 281 1.09 -9.62 -7.17
N LEU A 282 0.44 -9.29 -6.06
CA LEU A 282 0.79 -9.81 -4.73
C LEU A 282 -0.34 -10.74 -4.28
N SER A 283 -0.01 -12.00 -3.99
CA SER A 283 -0.96 -12.99 -3.47
C SER A 283 -0.57 -13.44 -2.07
N LEU A 284 -1.52 -13.33 -1.16
CA LEU A 284 -1.39 -13.77 0.23
C LEU A 284 -2.36 -14.92 0.47
N GLN A 285 -1.92 -15.95 1.20
CA GLN A 285 -2.74 -17.10 1.61
C GLN A 285 -2.79 -17.19 3.12
N ALA A 286 -3.97 -17.44 3.68
CA ALA A 286 -4.13 -17.69 5.11
C ALA A 286 -3.23 -18.83 5.59
N PHE A 287 -2.59 -18.63 6.73
CA PHE A 287 -1.69 -19.61 7.34
C PHE A 287 -2.47 -20.49 8.32
N ASP A 288 -2.71 -21.75 7.94
CA ASP A 288 -3.53 -22.67 8.72
C ASP A 288 -2.91 -23.04 10.09
N ASP A 289 -1.56 -23.01 10.21
CA ASP A 289 -0.82 -23.26 11.46
C ASP A 289 -0.54 -21.99 12.27
N TYR A 290 -1.26 -20.88 11.98
CA TYR A 290 -1.12 -19.65 12.75
C TYR A 290 -1.48 -19.88 14.22
N PHE A 291 -0.68 -19.38 15.14
CA PHE A 291 -0.85 -19.59 16.59
C PHE A 291 -2.07 -18.85 17.21
N GLY A 292 -2.63 -17.86 16.51
CA GLY A 292 -3.88 -17.19 16.86
C GLY A 292 -5.09 -17.85 16.15
N TYR A 293 -6.22 -17.16 16.05
CA TYR A 293 -7.30 -17.66 15.23
C TYR A 293 -6.96 -17.49 13.74
N ARG A 294 -7.29 -18.50 12.95
CA ARG A 294 -7.07 -18.52 11.51
C ARG A 294 -7.84 -17.36 10.85
N ALA A 295 -7.23 -16.72 9.87
CA ALA A 295 -7.89 -15.71 9.04
C ALA A 295 -9.14 -16.30 8.35
N LEU A 296 -10.22 -15.52 8.28
CA LEU A 296 -11.48 -15.93 7.70
C LEU A 296 -11.46 -15.90 6.18
N LEU A 297 -10.78 -14.94 5.57
CA LEU A 297 -10.49 -14.94 4.13
C LEU A 297 -9.32 -15.88 3.84
N ASP A 298 -9.50 -16.79 2.88
CA ASP A 298 -8.48 -17.78 2.54
C ASP A 298 -7.34 -17.20 1.72
N GLU A 299 -7.65 -16.27 0.82
CA GLU A 299 -6.67 -15.67 -0.10
C GLU A 299 -6.98 -14.19 -0.31
N ILE A 300 -5.91 -13.39 -0.41
CA ILE A 300 -5.96 -11.96 -0.78
C ILE A 300 -5.11 -11.78 -2.03
N ASP A 301 -5.71 -11.33 -3.10
CA ASP A 301 -5.03 -10.99 -4.35
C ASP A 301 -4.99 -9.47 -4.53
N ILE A 302 -3.81 -8.88 -4.53
CA ILE A 302 -3.62 -7.44 -4.79
C ILE A 302 -3.07 -7.29 -6.21
N TRP A 303 -3.89 -6.73 -7.10
CA TRP A 303 -3.55 -6.54 -8.51
C TRP A 303 -2.92 -5.18 -8.73
N ILE A 304 -1.72 -5.16 -9.29
CA ILE A 304 -0.97 -3.94 -9.56
C ILE A 304 -1.41 -3.39 -10.92
N LEU A 305 -2.15 -2.30 -10.89
CA LEU A 305 -2.75 -1.64 -12.05
C LEU A 305 -2.35 -0.15 -12.06
N PRO A 306 -1.14 0.20 -12.52
CA PRO A 306 -0.65 1.59 -12.48
C PRO A 306 -1.53 2.57 -13.27
N GLU A 307 -2.20 2.09 -14.31
CA GLU A 307 -3.06 2.90 -15.19
C GLU A 307 -4.31 3.41 -14.46
N LEU A 308 -4.77 2.74 -13.40
CA LEU A 308 -5.87 3.25 -12.58
C LEU A 308 -5.53 4.59 -11.88
N GLY A 309 -4.24 4.89 -11.69
CA GLY A 309 -3.77 6.19 -11.22
C GLY A 309 -3.82 7.29 -12.28
N VAL A 310 -3.87 6.95 -13.58
CA VAL A 310 -3.76 7.87 -14.71
C VAL A 310 -5.10 8.08 -15.43
N GLU A 311 -5.90 7.03 -15.66
CA GLU A 311 -7.14 7.11 -16.43
C GLU A 311 -8.35 7.65 -15.65
N GLN A 312 -8.31 7.69 -14.33
CA GLN A 312 -9.37 8.34 -13.55
C GLN A 312 -9.40 9.87 -13.68
N SER A 313 -8.51 10.45 -14.47
CA SER A 313 -8.43 11.90 -14.72
C SER A 313 -9.30 12.41 -15.87
N SER A 314 -9.98 11.58 -16.67
CA SER A 314 -10.60 12.10 -17.89
C SER A 314 -12.11 11.99 -18.06
N GLU A 315 -12.90 11.18 -17.36
CA GLU A 315 -14.37 11.24 -17.56
C GLU A 315 -15.29 10.69 -16.44
N GLN A 316 -14.80 10.09 -15.34
CA GLN A 316 -15.67 9.74 -14.22
C GLN A 316 -14.95 10.01 -12.90
N GLN A 317 -15.46 10.98 -12.15
CA GLN A 317 -15.16 11.41 -10.79
C GLN A 317 -14.08 10.58 -10.07
N SER A 318 -12.86 11.02 -10.25
CA SER A 318 -11.66 10.45 -9.69
C SER A 318 -11.62 10.66 -8.18
N THR A 319 -11.76 9.60 -7.44
CA THR A 319 -11.36 9.54 -6.04
C THR A 319 -9.86 9.24 -5.99
N LYS A 320 -9.04 10.29 -6.04
CA LYS A 320 -7.60 10.19 -5.75
C LYS A 320 -7.35 10.14 -4.23
N GLY A 321 -7.97 9.21 -3.56
CA GLY A 321 -7.64 8.72 -2.24
C GLY A 321 -7.55 7.21 -2.38
N LEU A 322 -6.86 6.53 -1.48
CA LEU A 322 -6.82 5.07 -1.51
C LEU A 322 -8.26 4.55 -1.41
N GLU A 323 -8.91 4.38 -2.55
CA GLU A 323 -10.21 3.74 -2.62
C GLU A 323 -9.94 2.23 -2.63
N VAL A 324 -10.13 1.60 -1.49
CA VAL A 324 -10.20 0.15 -1.43
C VAL A 324 -11.56 -0.24 -2.01
N GLN A 325 -11.63 -0.37 -3.33
CA GLN A 325 -12.82 -0.90 -4.00
C GLN A 325 -12.90 -2.40 -3.77
N VAL A 326 -13.82 -2.81 -2.93
CA VAL A 326 -14.11 -4.23 -2.70
C VAL A 326 -15.24 -4.71 -3.62
N SER A 327 -15.76 -3.84 -4.48
CA SER A 327 -16.84 -4.18 -5.42
C SER A 327 -16.61 -3.63 -6.83
N PRO A 328 -16.87 -4.43 -7.89
CA PRO A 328 -16.66 -4.02 -9.27
C PRO A 328 -17.76 -3.14 -9.88
N VAL A 329 -18.88 -2.93 -9.21
CA VAL A 329 -20.03 -2.17 -9.76
C VAL A 329 -20.62 -1.26 -8.70
N ALA A 330 -20.63 0.04 -8.98
CA ALA A 330 -21.36 1.02 -8.18
C ALA A 330 -22.87 0.83 -8.37
N SER A 331 -23.55 0.22 -7.42
CA SER A 331 -25.01 0.33 -7.32
C SER A 331 -25.38 1.60 -6.55
N ALA A 332 -26.47 2.26 -6.93
CA ALA A 332 -26.90 3.55 -6.37
C ALA A 332 -27.28 3.51 -4.86
N GLU A 333 -27.27 2.33 -4.23
CA GLU A 333 -27.71 2.11 -2.84
C GLU A 333 -26.58 1.73 -1.87
N GLN A 334 -25.29 1.85 -2.27
CA GLN A 334 -24.17 1.43 -1.43
C GLN A 334 -23.90 2.42 -0.29
N ALA A 335 -23.79 1.89 0.93
CA ALA A 335 -23.38 2.65 2.08
C ALA A 335 -21.87 2.95 2.02
N TYR A 336 -21.52 4.22 2.21
CA TYR A 336 -20.14 4.66 2.29
C TYR A 336 -19.79 5.03 3.73
N ALA A 337 -18.69 4.50 4.25
CA ALA A 337 -18.07 5.06 5.43
C ALA A 337 -17.04 6.11 4.96
N ILE A 338 -17.17 7.35 5.46
CA ILE A 338 -16.20 8.42 5.20
C ILE A 338 -15.54 8.72 6.53
N GLU A 339 -14.24 8.42 6.63
CA GLU A 339 -13.44 8.70 7.81
C GLU A 339 -12.29 9.65 7.47
N ALA A 340 -11.98 10.55 8.41
CA ALA A 340 -10.78 11.38 8.29
C ALA A 340 -9.53 10.54 8.61
N GLU A 341 -8.54 10.58 7.74
CA GLU A 341 -7.24 9.96 8.04
C GLU A 341 -6.61 10.61 9.27
N GLN A 342 -6.01 9.79 10.13
CA GLN A 342 -5.25 10.25 11.28
C GLN A 342 -3.85 10.69 10.84
N GLY A 343 -3.77 11.84 10.19
CA GLY A 343 -2.53 12.37 9.62
C GLY A 343 -2.77 13.55 8.70
N CYS A 344 -1.74 13.97 7.98
CA CYS A 344 -1.83 15.09 7.07
C CYS A 344 -0.79 15.05 5.94
N TYR A 345 -1.06 15.78 4.86
CA TYR A 345 -0.02 16.30 3.96
C TYR A 345 0.71 17.44 4.65
N PHE A 346 2.00 17.56 4.45
CA PHE A 346 2.82 18.60 5.08
C PHE A 346 3.97 19.06 4.18
N VAL A 347 4.46 20.28 4.44
CA VAL A 347 5.80 20.73 4.02
C VAL A 347 6.70 20.73 5.23
N LEU A 348 7.88 20.13 5.08
CA LEU A 348 8.96 20.18 6.04
C LEU A 348 10.00 21.17 5.53
N PHE A 349 10.35 22.16 6.34
CA PHE A 349 11.41 23.12 6.09
C PHE A 349 12.69 22.61 6.75
N ASP A 350 13.72 22.33 5.95
CA ASP A 350 14.98 21.83 6.49
C ASP A 350 15.76 22.94 7.18
N SER A 351 15.77 22.94 8.51
CA SER A 351 16.46 23.94 9.32
C SER A 351 17.99 23.92 9.14
N ARG A 352 18.55 22.88 8.51
CA ARG A 352 19.98 22.77 8.16
C ARG A 352 20.32 23.52 6.88
N SER A 353 19.35 23.72 5.99
CA SER A 353 19.51 24.50 4.76
C SER A 353 19.89 25.96 5.09
N ALA A 354 20.84 26.50 4.38
CA ALA A 354 21.37 27.83 4.66
C ALA A 354 20.30 28.95 4.71
N PRO A 355 19.35 29.05 3.74
CA PRO A 355 18.28 30.03 3.80
C PRO A 355 17.28 29.73 4.93
N LEU A 356 16.98 28.45 5.21
CA LEU A 356 15.93 28.06 6.15
C LEU A 356 16.41 27.88 7.61
N ARG A 357 17.66 28.20 7.92
CA ARG A 357 18.12 28.34 9.32
C ARG A 357 17.34 29.43 10.06
N SER A 358 16.93 30.48 9.34
CA SER A 358 16.13 31.58 9.91
C SER A 358 14.71 31.11 10.22
N GLN A 359 14.35 31.07 11.51
CA GLN A 359 12.97 30.82 11.94
C GLN A 359 11.99 31.85 11.38
N VAL A 360 12.43 33.12 11.30
CA VAL A 360 11.62 34.22 10.72
C VAL A 360 11.27 33.92 9.26
N LEU A 361 12.23 33.43 8.47
CA LEU A 361 11.94 33.05 7.07
C LEU A 361 11.00 31.86 6.99
N ARG A 362 11.19 30.83 7.82
CA ARG A 362 10.24 29.69 7.87
C ARG A 362 8.83 30.13 8.26
N GLN A 363 8.70 31.07 9.19
CA GLN A 363 7.42 31.68 9.58
C GLN A 363 6.77 32.42 8.41
N GLN A 364 7.54 33.22 7.67
CA GLN A 364 7.09 33.94 6.48
C GLN A 364 6.61 32.98 5.38
N LEU A 365 7.38 31.93 5.10
CA LEU A 365 7.02 30.89 4.14
C LEU A 365 5.74 30.16 4.58
N SER A 366 5.62 29.80 5.86
CA SER A 366 4.41 29.18 6.41
C SER A 366 3.18 30.05 6.23
N HIS A 367 3.32 31.37 6.31
CA HIS A 367 2.22 32.32 6.06
C HIS A 367 1.86 32.38 4.58
N LEU A 368 2.84 32.48 3.68
CA LEU A 368 2.63 32.48 2.22
C LEU A 368 2.03 31.18 1.71
N LEU A 369 2.40 30.05 2.30
CA LEU A 369 1.91 28.71 2.00
C LEU A 369 0.73 28.30 2.89
N SER A 370 0.02 29.29 3.51
CA SER A 370 -1.16 28.96 4.32
C SER A 370 -2.08 27.97 3.58
N PRO A 371 -2.50 26.86 4.21
CA PRO A 371 -3.34 25.84 3.58
C PRO A 371 -4.62 26.40 2.94
N LEU A 372 -5.18 27.49 3.52
CA LEU A 372 -6.35 28.19 2.98
C LEU A 372 -6.07 28.91 1.65
N LEU A 373 -4.84 29.38 1.45
CA LEU A 373 -4.43 29.99 0.19
C LEU A 373 -4.04 28.90 -0.81
N LEU A 374 -3.22 27.96 -0.37
CA LEU A 374 -2.68 26.89 -1.21
C LEU A 374 -3.77 26.04 -1.85
N ILE A 375 -4.83 25.69 -1.11
CA ILE A 375 -5.92 24.85 -1.61
C ILE A 375 -6.65 25.49 -2.82
N GLN A 376 -6.61 26.81 -2.97
CA GLN A 376 -7.25 27.50 -4.09
C GLN A 376 -6.54 27.26 -5.43
N HIS A 377 -5.25 26.95 -5.39
CA HIS A 377 -4.41 26.64 -6.56
C HIS A 377 -4.45 25.16 -6.94
N ILE A 378 -5.05 24.30 -6.13
CA ILE A 378 -5.13 22.86 -6.39
C ILE A 378 -6.43 22.52 -7.13
N PRO A 379 -6.38 21.72 -8.21
CA PRO A 379 -7.56 21.30 -8.98
C PRO A 379 -8.63 20.63 -8.10
N LEU A 380 -9.90 20.84 -8.42
CA LEU A 380 -11.05 20.35 -7.60
C LEU A 380 -11.08 18.81 -7.54
N ASP A 381 -10.76 18.14 -8.62
CA ASP A 381 -10.71 16.68 -8.71
C ASP A 381 -9.66 16.06 -7.77
N VAL A 382 -8.57 16.77 -7.50
CA VAL A 382 -7.52 16.34 -6.57
C VAL A 382 -7.94 16.55 -5.11
N ARG A 383 -8.54 17.70 -4.82
CA ARG A 383 -8.80 18.17 -3.43
C ARG A 383 -10.18 17.87 -2.87
N GLN A 384 -11.05 17.19 -3.62
CA GLN A 384 -12.47 17.03 -3.24
C GLN A 384 -12.72 16.38 -1.87
N TYR A 385 -11.77 15.57 -1.39
CA TYR A 385 -11.84 14.90 -0.09
C TYR A 385 -10.90 15.51 0.96
N TRP A 386 -10.27 16.65 0.64
CA TRP A 386 -9.33 17.27 1.56
C TRP A 386 -10.00 18.35 2.41
N THR A 387 -9.52 18.45 3.64
CA THR A 387 -9.81 19.56 4.53
C THR A 387 -8.51 20.24 4.93
N VAL A 388 -8.53 21.56 5.11
CA VAL A 388 -7.32 22.28 5.54
C VAL A 388 -6.88 21.81 6.92
N ALA A 389 -5.57 21.58 7.06
CA ALA A 389 -4.96 21.17 8.31
C ALA A 389 -4.40 22.39 9.05
N SER A 390 -4.47 22.35 10.36
CA SER A 390 -3.79 23.31 11.24
C SER A 390 -2.83 22.62 12.20
N SER A 391 -2.87 21.29 12.25
CA SER A 391 -2.04 20.43 13.08
C SER A 391 -1.82 19.07 12.39
N LEU A 392 -1.10 18.17 13.02
CA LEU A 392 -0.83 16.82 12.50
C LEU A 392 -2.09 15.95 12.43
N LEU A 393 -3.07 16.17 13.31
CA LEU A 393 -4.29 15.38 13.41
C LEU A 393 -5.53 16.25 13.23
N PRO A 394 -6.61 15.72 12.61
CA PRO A 394 -7.84 16.47 12.38
C PRO A 394 -8.48 17.01 13.66
N GLN A 395 -8.38 16.28 14.78
CA GLN A 395 -8.97 16.65 16.07
C GLN A 395 -8.07 17.58 16.90
N TRP A 396 -6.82 17.82 16.49
CA TRP A 396 -5.87 18.64 17.25
C TRP A 396 -5.87 20.12 16.89
N PHE A 397 -7.04 20.69 16.65
CA PHE A 397 -7.20 22.11 16.34
C PHE A 397 -6.71 23.06 17.46
N HIS A 398 -6.54 22.58 18.69
CA HIS A 398 -5.97 23.31 19.82
C HIS A 398 -4.43 23.41 19.76
N LEU A 399 -3.78 22.51 19.03
CA LEU A 399 -2.32 22.54 18.76
C LEU A 399 -2.06 23.12 17.36
N ARG A 400 -2.70 24.23 17.05
CA ARG A 400 -2.56 24.87 15.74
C ARG A 400 -1.30 25.71 15.65
N GLN A 401 -0.73 25.77 14.46
CA GLN A 401 0.31 26.74 14.12
C GLN A 401 -0.26 28.16 14.24
N GLN A 402 0.43 29.03 14.99
CA GLN A 402 0.05 30.43 15.09
C GLN A 402 0.64 31.20 13.90
N HIS A 403 -0.21 31.81 13.11
CA HIS A 403 0.19 32.68 12.01
C HIS A 403 0.13 34.14 12.48
N GLU A 404 1.21 34.64 13.06
CA GLU A 404 1.38 36.07 13.20
C GLU A 404 1.64 36.68 11.82
N VAL A 405 1.05 37.84 11.56
CA VAL A 405 1.28 38.57 10.29
C VAL A 405 2.72 39.11 10.29
N VAL A 406 3.60 38.37 9.66
CA VAL A 406 4.98 38.79 9.45
C VAL A 406 5.09 39.35 8.04
N GLY A 407 5.74 40.52 7.88
CA GLY A 407 5.89 41.15 6.57
C GLY A 407 6.59 40.21 5.56
N VAL A 408 6.28 40.37 4.27
CA VAL A 408 6.92 39.63 3.19
C VAL A 408 8.45 39.90 3.22
N PRO A 409 9.30 38.88 2.99
CA PRO A 409 10.73 39.08 2.98
C PRO A 409 11.14 40.19 2.01
N ALA A 410 11.76 41.24 2.51
CA ALA A 410 12.38 42.31 1.68
C ALA A 410 13.75 41.85 1.16
N HIS A 411 13.85 40.68 0.52
CA HIS A 411 15.08 40.14 0.01
C HIS A 411 15.01 40.03 -1.52
N GLY A 412 16.16 40.22 -2.17
CA GLY A 412 16.32 39.93 -3.60
C GLY A 412 15.89 38.51 -3.90
N THR A 413 15.84 38.11 -5.16
CA THR A 413 15.35 36.79 -5.64
C THR A 413 15.89 35.64 -4.78
N LEU A 414 15.00 35.13 -3.88
CA LEU A 414 15.24 33.91 -3.10
C LEU A 414 14.90 32.72 -3.99
N SER A 415 15.84 31.77 -4.11
CA SER A 415 15.60 30.52 -4.83
C SER A 415 15.63 29.35 -3.84
N LEU A 416 14.64 28.48 -3.89
CA LEU A 416 14.48 27.32 -3.01
C LEU A 416 14.24 26.05 -3.82
N ASN A 417 14.66 24.91 -3.27
CA ASN A 417 14.46 23.59 -3.86
C ASN A 417 13.47 22.78 -3.03
N LEU A 418 12.40 22.29 -3.67
CA LEU A 418 11.37 21.45 -3.08
C LEU A 418 11.50 20.02 -3.61
N ALA A 419 11.64 19.03 -2.73
CA ALA A 419 11.64 17.62 -3.10
C ALA A 419 10.37 16.91 -2.64
N PHE A 420 9.91 15.93 -3.45
CA PHE A 420 8.80 15.05 -3.13
C PHE A 420 8.95 13.65 -3.74
N PRO A 421 8.36 12.61 -3.14
CA PRO A 421 8.38 11.25 -3.69
C PRO A 421 7.68 11.15 -5.06
N GLU A 422 8.31 10.48 -6.02
CA GLU A 422 7.88 10.40 -7.42
C GLU A 422 6.59 9.60 -7.67
N ASP A 423 6.25 8.71 -6.76
CA ASP A 423 5.18 7.73 -6.93
C ASP A 423 3.87 8.06 -6.20
N GLN A 424 3.73 9.31 -5.75
CA GLN A 424 2.49 9.82 -5.15
C GLN A 424 1.77 10.73 -6.15
N PRO A 425 0.58 10.35 -6.63
CA PRO A 425 -0.10 11.04 -7.72
C PRO A 425 -0.53 12.47 -7.38
N ASP A 426 -0.70 12.79 -6.08
CA ASP A 426 -1.16 14.11 -5.64
C ASP A 426 -0.04 15.15 -5.50
N TYR A 427 1.20 14.69 -5.31
CA TYR A 427 2.31 15.60 -5.01
C TYR A 427 2.65 16.57 -6.14
N PRO A 428 2.62 16.23 -7.43
CA PRO A 428 2.87 17.20 -8.49
C PRO A 428 1.91 18.39 -8.47
N ALA A 429 0.62 18.15 -8.16
CA ALA A 429 -0.38 19.22 -8.07
C ALA A 429 -0.14 20.13 -6.85
N ILE A 430 0.24 19.55 -5.70
CA ILE A 430 0.59 20.32 -4.51
C ILE A 430 1.88 21.11 -4.73
N ALA A 431 2.90 20.50 -5.34
CA ALA A 431 4.18 21.15 -5.64
C ALA A 431 3.99 22.33 -6.60
N GLN A 432 3.16 22.19 -7.64
CA GLN A 432 2.81 23.28 -8.54
C GLN A 432 2.11 24.42 -7.81
N ALA A 433 1.15 24.11 -6.92
CA ALA A 433 0.47 25.12 -6.13
C ALA A 433 1.43 25.87 -5.17
N ILE A 434 2.41 25.17 -4.58
CA ILE A 434 3.47 25.79 -3.76
C ILE A 434 4.30 26.74 -4.62
N GLN A 435 4.71 26.30 -5.82
CA GLN A 435 5.48 27.12 -6.76
C GLN A 435 4.72 28.39 -7.15
N ASP A 436 3.43 28.28 -7.49
CA ASP A 436 2.59 29.40 -7.88
C ASP A 436 2.40 30.42 -6.73
N CYS A 437 2.13 29.93 -5.51
CA CYS A 437 2.00 30.78 -4.33
C CYS A 437 3.30 31.55 -4.02
N LEU A 438 4.45 30.92 -4.11
CA LEU A 438 5.74 31.54 -3.80
C LEU A 438 6.21 32.45 -4.93
N ALA A 439 5.91 32.14 -6.19
CA ALA A 439 6.19 33.00 -7.33
C ALA A 439 5.47 34.36 -7.21
N ALA A 440 4.24 34.38 -6.68
CA ALA A 440 3.52 35.60 -6.40
C ALA A 440 4.24 36.52 -5.38
N ALA A 441 5.07 35.95 -4.51
CA ALA A 441 5.94 36.64 -3.55
C ALA A 441 7.38 36.86 -4.05
N GLN A 442 7.65 36.64 -5.35
CA GLN A 442 8.97 36.75 -5.98
C GLN A 442 10.00 35.76 -5.42
N ILE A 443 9.56 34.60 -4.95
CA ILE A 443 10.40 33.49 -4.51
C ILE A 443 10.37 32.42 -5.60
N GLU A 444 11.52 32.07 -6.13
CA GLU A 444 11.65 31.01 -7.13
C GLU A 444 11.73 29.64 -6.47
N VAL A 445 10.96 28.65 -6.94
CA VAL A 445 10.98 27.30 -6.42
C VAL A 445 11.26 26.30 -7.54
N SER A 446 12.29 25.48 -7.38
CA SER A 446 12.58 24.34 -8.24
C SER A 446 12.05 23.07 -7.62
N CYS A 447 11.16 22.36 -8.33
CA CYS A 447 10.51 21.15 -7.87
C CYS A 447 11.25 19.90 -8.38
N HIS A 448 11.51 18.95 -7.48
CA HIS A 448 12.29 17.73 -7.76
C HIS A 448 11.51 16.49 -7.30
N SER A 449 11.23 15.60 -8.25
CA SER A 449 10.66 14.28 -7.97
C SER A 449 11.82 13.31 -7.71
N ILE A 450 11.80 12.64 -6.54
CA ILE A 450 12.89 11.76 -6.09
C ILE A 450 12.33 10.43 -5.57
N SER A 451 13.19 9.42 -5.43
CA SER A 451 12.76 8.15 -4.85
C SER A 451 12.28 8.33 -3.39
N PHE A 452 11.33 7.53 -2.96
CA PHE A 452 10.85 7.59 -1.57
C PHE A 452 11.97 7.33 -0.55
N THR A 453 12.91 6.46 -0.87
CA THR A 453 14.06 6.15 -0.01
C THR A 453 14.99 7.37 0.14
N ASP A 454 15.32 8.05 -0.95
CA ASP A 454 16.15 9.27 -0.90
C ASP A 454 15.44 10.39 -0.15
N TRP A 455 14.12 10.54 -0.37
CA TRP A 455 13.30 11.50 0.35
C TRP A 455 13.34 11.24 1.86
N GLN A 456 13.13 10.00 2.29
CA GLN A 456 13.05 9.63 3.69
C GLN A 456 14.38 9.80 4.43
N GLN A 457 15.50 9.57 3.74
CA GLN A 457 16.87 9.79 4.25
C GLN A 457 17.26 11.27 4.20
N GLY A 458 16.51 12.11 3.51
CA GLY A 458 16.85 13.53 3.32
C GLY A 458 18.09 13.73 2.45
N LEU A 459 18.28 12.86 1.44
CA LEU A 459 19.38 12.96 0.50
C LEU A 459 19.11 14.04 -0.54
N GLY A 460 20.19 14.62 -1.09
CA GLY A 460 20.12 15.65 -2.14
C GLY A 460 20.17 17.11 -1.66
N GLY A 461 20.06 17.35 -0.34
CA GLY A 461 20.30 18.69 0.24
C GLY A 461 19.26 19.74 -0.19
N PHE A 462 17.98 19.35 -0.29
CA PHE A 462 16.88 20.27 -0.63
C PHE A 462 16.51 21.15 0.56
N ASP A 463 15.87 22.28 0.27
CA ASP A 463 15.45 23.24 1.28
C ASP A 463 14.10 22.86 1.90
N MET A 464 13.21 22.32 1.09
CA MET A 464 11.85 21.94 1.47
C MET A 464 11.55 20.51 1.02
N TYR A 465 10.72 19.81 1.81
CA TYR A 465 10.25 18.46 1.49
C TYR A 465 8.73 18.41 1.62
N LEU A 466 8.05 18.03 0.54
CA LEU A 466 6.62 17.73 0.57
C LEU A 466 6.43 16.24 0.90
N GLY A 467 5.51 15.94 1.81
CA GLY A 467 5.21 14.60 2.23
C GLY A 467 3.82 14.44 2.83
N SER A 468 3.49 13.22 3.19
CA SER A 468 2.31 12.89 3.97
C SER A 468 2.65 11.87 5.05
N VAL A 469 1.90 11.90 6.13
CA VAL A 469 2.02 10.96 7.25
C VAL A 469 0.65 10.54 7.73
N ASN A 470 0.53 9.25 8.07
CA ASN A 470 -0.63 8.69 8.75
C ASN A 470 -0.17 7.97 10.01
N PHE A 471 -0.84 8.25 11.10
CA PHE A 471 -0.53 7.71 12.41
C PHE A 471 -1.46 6.54 12.75
N THR A 472 -0.96 5.60 13.51
CA THR A 472 -1.76 4.52 14.13
C THR A 472 -2.58 5.07 15.29
N SER A 473 -3.49 4.28 15.84
CA SER A 473 -4.40 4.68 16.92
C SER A 473 -3.68 5.08 18.22
N ASP A 474 -2.50 4.53 18.49
CA ASP A 474 -1.66 5.00 19.60
C ASP A 474 -0.85 6.23 19.19
N ILE A 475 -1.50 7.38 19.27
CA ILE A 475 -0.95 8.69 18.90
C ILE A 475 0.27 9.05 19.76
N ASP A 476 0.24 8.71 21.05
CA ASP A 476 1.33 9.00 22.00
C ASP A 476 2.60 8.21 21.70
N TYR A 477 2.48 7.13 20.92
CA TYR A 477 3.61 6.41 20.35
C TYR A 477 3.90 6.85 18.91
N ALA A 478 2.90 6.85 18.04
CA ALA A 478 3.10 6.98 16.60
C ALA A 478 3.70 8.32 16.17
N ILE A 479 3.28 9.44 16.79
CA ILE A 479 3.82 10.77 16.48
C ILE A 479 5.27 10.92 16.93
N PRO A 480 5.66 10.64 18.20
CA PRO A 480 7.05 10.65 18.60
C PRO A 480 7.94 9.69 17.80
N ALA A 481 7.44 8.48 17.52
CA ALA A 481 8.17 7.51 16.69
C ALA A 481 8.47 8.06 15.29
N TRP A 482 7.51 8.74 14.66
CA TRP A 482 7.70 9.39 13.37
C TRP A 482 8.64 10.59 13.45
N LEU A 483 8.40 11.53 14.37
CA LEU A 483 9.19 12.75 14.52
C LEU A 483 10.66 12.47 14.85
N LEU A 484 10.91 11.49 15.71
CA LEU A 484 12.23 11.17 16.22
C LEU A 484 12.91 10.01 15.48
N GLY A 485 12.12 9.14 14.84
CA GLY A 485 12.61 7.94 14.16
C GLY A 485 12.89 8.12 12.67
N THR A 486 12.12 8.98 11.97
CA THR A 486 12.32 9.22 10.53
C THR A 486 13.54 10.13 10.31
N PRO A 487 14.60 9.70 9.60
CA PRO A 487 15.85 10.44 9.49
C PRO A 487 15.65 11.86 8.96
N LEU A 488 14.90 12.03 7.86
CA LEU A 488 14.62 13.35 7.29
C LEU A 488 13.95 14.27 8.31
N VAL A 489 12.84 13.82 8.92
CA VAL A 489 12.03 14.63 9.84
C VAL A 489 12.83 15.02 11.07
N ARG A 490 13.50 14.03 11.69
CA ARG A 490 14.35 14.24 12.85
C ARG A 490 15.45 15.27 12.56
N ASN A 491 16.17 15.11 11.46
CA ASN A 491 17.31 15.96 11.14
C ASN A 491 16.89 17.37 10.71
N ALA A 492 15.75 17.52 10.05
CA ALA A 492 15.24 18.83 9.61
C ALA A 492 14.56 19.62 10.73
N ALA A 493 13.84 18.95 11.64
CA ALA A 493 13.05 19.58 12.70
C ALA A 493 13.86 19.79 13.99
N PHE A 494 14.78 18.87 14.31
CA PHE A 494 15.56 18.91 15.56
C PHE A 494 17.04 19.05 15.19
N ASP A 495 17.60 20.26 15.35
CA ASP A 495 18.97 20.56 14.97
C ASP A 495 19.98 19.59 15.60
N ALA A 496 20.77 18.92 14.75
CA ALA A 496 21.80 17.97 15.17
C ALA A 496 22.92 18.60 16.03
N HIS A 497 23.08 19.93 15.99
CA HIS A 497 24.11 20.63 16.74
C HIS A 497 23.77 20.89 18.21
N ASN A 498 22.51 20.73 18.62
CA ASN A 498 22.08 21.07 19.98
C ASN A 498 21.89 19.86 20.91
N HIS A 499 22.28 18.63 20.54
CA HIS A 499 22.03 17.40 21.31
C HIS A 499 20.55 17.13 21.68
N GLN A 500 19.63 17.98 21.23
CA GLN A 500 18.22 17.94 21.63
C GLN A 500 17.51 16.68 21.21
N ALA A 501 17.81 16.10 20.03
CA ALA A 501 17.11 14.91 19.58
C ALA A 501 17.34 13.69 20.50
N THR A 502 18.53 13.52 21.06
CA THR A 502 18.85 12.43 22.00
C THR A 502 18.15 12.64 23.33
N ASP A 503 18.14 13.87 23.83
CA ASP A 503 17.47 14.24 25.07
C ASP A 503 15.96 14.08 24.95
N LEU A 504 15.36 14.47 23.80
CA LEU A 504 13.94 14.32 23.52
C LEU A 504 13.50 12.84 23.45
N HIS A 505 14.34 11.94 22.91
CA HIS A 505 14.09 10.50 22.97
C HIS A 505 14.04 9.99 24.40
N SER A 506 15.02 10.39 25.22
CA SER A 506 15.10 9.99 26.62
C SER A 506 13.92 10.54 27.44
N GLU A 507 13.55 11.79 27.23
CA GLU A 507 12.41 12.42 27.89
C GLU A 507 11.07 11.76 27.49
N TRP A 508 10.90 11.40 26.21
CA TRP A 508 9.72 10.67 25.75
C TRP A 508 9.63 9.27 26.36
N ARG A 509 10.74 8.50 26.39
CA ARG A 509 10.77 7.16 27.01
C ARG A 509 10.42 7.20 28.49
N ARG A 510 10.87 8.24 29.21
CA ARG A 510 10.53 8.46 30.62
C ARG A 510 9.12 9.01 30.85
N GLY A 511 8.36 9.28 29.77
CA GLY A 511 7.02 9.84 29.85
C GLY A 511 6.96 11.32 30.27
N VAL A 512 8.08 12.03 30.19
CA VAL A 512 8.15 13.49 30.45
C VAL A 512 7.60 14.29 29.25
N LEU A 513 7.86 13.82 28.03
CA LEU A 513 7.30 14.37 26.79
C LEU A 513 6.19 13.46 26.27
N ASP A 514 5.13 14.08 25.76
CA ASP A 514 4.05 13.44 25.04
C ASP A 514 4.02 13.89 23.55
N ALA A 515 3.13 13.28 22.76
CA ALA A 515 2.94 13.59 21.35
C ALA A 515 2.50 15.05 21.15
N GLY A 516 1.67 15.60 22.05
CA GLY A 516 1.19 16.98 21.99
C GLY A 516 2.32 17.98 22.15
N ASN A 517 3.19 17.78 23.14
CA ASN A 517 4.34 18.66 23.40
C ASN A 517 5.34 18.67 22.23
N LEU A 518 5.64 17.50 21.68
CA LEU A 518 6.50 17.38 20.49
C LEU A 518 5.90 18.05 19.27
N THR A 519 4.60 17.86 19.03
CA THR A 519 3.89 18.52 17.93
C THR A 519 3.88 20.04 18.12
N ALA A 520 3.55 20.52 19.30
CA ALA A 520 3.58 21.96 19.61
C ALA A 520 4.95 22.57 19.36
N TYR A 521 6.02 21.84 19.72
CA TYR A 521 7.39 22.28 19.48
C TYR A 521 7.67 22.47 17.96
N VAL A 522 7.47 21.45 17.12
CA VAL A 522 7.79 21.53 15.70
C VAL A 522 6.93 22.56 14.96
N LEU A 523 5.66 22.74 15.37
CA LEU A 523 4.78 23.78 14.84
C LEU A 523 5.25 25.18 15.24
N SER A 524 5.66 25.39 16.49
CA SER A 524 6.16 26.68 16.98
C SER A 524 7.49 27.10 16.35
N GLN A 525 8.34 26.11 15.98
CA GLN A 525 9.58 26.36 15.26
C GLN A 525 9.37 26.61 13.76
N HIS A 526 8.17 26.47 13.24
CA HIS A 526 7.85 26.52 11.82
C HIS A 526 8.75 25.62 10.98
N THR A 527 9.14 24.47 11.51
CA THR A 527 9.88 23.45 10.75
C THR A 527 8.96 22.54 9.97
N LEU A 528 7.73 22.38 10.44
CA LEU A 528 6.70 21.58 9.80
C LEU A 528 5.43 22.40 9.61
N LEU A 529 4.92 22.42 8.37
CA LEU A 529 3.67 23.08 7.99
C LEU A 529 2.65 22.01 7.58
N PRO A 530 1.65 21.68 8.42
CA PRO A 530 0.52 20.85 8.01
C PRO A 530 -0.28 21.53 6.91
N LEU A 531 -0.67 20.80 5.86
CA LEU A 531 -1.38 21.34 4.71
C LEU A 531 -2.84 20.88 4.68
N PHE A 532 -3.08 19.59 4.56
CA PHE A 532 -4.40 19.02 4.34
C PHE A 532 -4.55 17.69 5.09
N HIS A 533 -5.75 17.47 5.64
CA HIS A 533 -6.20 16.16 6.06
C HIS A 533 -7.00 15.53 4.93
N ASN A 534 -6.75 14.26 4.64
CA ASN A 534 -7.49 13.51 3.67
C ASN A 534 -8.67 12.78 4.33
N ARG A 535 -9.74 12.55 3.56
CA ARG A 535 -10.85 11.69 3.95
C ARG A 535 -10.82 10.42 3.12
N LEU A 536 -10.86 9.30 3.78
CA LEU A 536 -10.99 8.00 3.14
C LEU A 536 -12.45 7.66 2.93
N ARG A 537 -12.74 7.11 1.78
CA ARG A 537 -14.02 6.54 1.45
C ARG A 537 -13.84 5.03 1.27
N LEU A 538 -14.48 4.23 2.12
CA LEU A 538 -14.54 2.80 1.95
C LEU A 538 -15.83 2.43 1.22
N GLN A 539 -15.71 1.88 0.03
CA GLN A 539 -16.80 1.28 -0.71
C GLN A 539 -16.78 -0.24 -0.48
N VAL A 540 -17.82 -0.74 0.16
CA VAL A 540 -17.94 -2.15 0.54
C VAL A 540 -18.93 -2.85 -0.38
N SER A 541 -18.61 -4.05 -0.86
CA SER A 541 -19.56 -4.89 -1.58
C SER A 541 -20.61 -5.46 -0.63
N ASP A 542 -21.84 -5.65 -1.15
CA ASP A 542 -22.90 -6.35 -0.41
C ASP A 542 -22.39 -7.73 0.06
N GLY A 543 -22.53 -7.99 1.36
CA GLY A 543 -22.16 -9.27 1.96
C GLY A 543 -20.85 -9.32 2.71
N MET A 544 -19.91 -8.36 2.53
CA MET A 544 -18.70 -8.27 3.35
C MET A 544 -19.05 -7.77 4.75
N GLN A 545 -18.46 -8.39 5.76
CA GLN A 545 -18.68 -8.12 7.18
C GLN A 545 -17.33 -7.85 7.87
N ASP A 546 -17.37 -7.14 8.99
CA ASP A 546 -16.22 -6.78 9.82
C ASP A 546 -15.08 -6.05 9.08
N LEU A 547 -15.44 -5.29 8.04
CA LEU A 547 -14.51 -4.39 7.35
C LEU A 547 -14.34 -3.12 8.18
N LYS A 548 -13.41 -3.16 9.11
CA LYS A 548 -13.01 -2.00 9.90
C LYS A 548 -11.75 -1.40 9.30
N LEU A 549 -11.84 -0.14 8.88
CA LEU A 549 -10.66 0.60 8.45
C LEU A 549 -9.71 0.76 9.64
N ASN A 550 -8.47 0.37 9.42
CA ASN A 550 -7.41 0.68 10.35
C ASN A 550 -6.86 2.10 10.09
N ALA A 551 -6.07 2.62 11.02
CA ALA A 551 -5.47 3.96 10.89
C ALA A 551 -4.56 4.12 9.66
N LEU A 552 -4.14 3.00 9.03
CA LEU A 552 -3.38 2.99 7.78
C LEU A 552 -4.27 3.05 6.53
N GLY A 553 -5.59 3.17 6.68
CA GLY A 553 -6.54 3.23 5.58
C GLY A 553 -6.76 1.88 4.86
N TRP A 554 -6.38 0.79 5.51
CA TRP A 554 -6.66 -0.58 5.12
C TRP A 554 -7.62 -1.21 6.14
N PHE A 555 -8.23 -2.32 5.82
CA PHE A 555 -8.99 -3.11 6.80
C PHE A 555 -8.19 -4.35 7.21
N ASP A 556 -8.47 -4.87 8.41
CA ASP A 556 -7.84 -6.10 8.87
C ASP A 556 -8.31 -7.29 8.05
N PHE A 557 -7.41 -7.89 7.28
CA PHE A 557 -7.71 -9.04 6.43
C PHE A 557 -8.11 -10.28 7.23
N LYS A 558 -7.60 -10.41 8.45
CA LYS A 558 -7.82 -11.59 9.28
C LYS A 558 -9.26 -11.71 9.78
N SER A 559 -9.88 -10.57 10.14
CA SER A 559 -11.25 -10.51 10.67
C SER A 559 -12.33 -10.36 9.60
N ALA A 560 -11.97 -9.87 8.42
CA ALA A 560 -12.91 -9.67 7.31
C ALA A 560 -13.47 -11.03 6.81
N TRP A 561 -14.78 -11.07 6.54
CA TRP A 561 -15.44 -12.26 6.03
C TRP A 561 -16.65 -11.91 5.16
N HIS A 562 -17.17 -12.88 4.43
CA HIS A 562 -18.36 -12.71 3.60
C HIS A 562 -19.49 -13.62 4.08
N ARG A 563 -20.69 -13.04 4.08
CA ARG A 563 -21.92 -13.72 4.47
C ARG A 563 -22.43 -14.68 3.39
#